data_66dcf295958c09e06dabe6b0f2987a83
#
_entry.id   66dcf295958c09e06dabe6b0f2987a83
#
_cell.length_a   1.000
_cell.length_b   1.000
_cell.length_c   1.000
_cell.angle_alpha   90.00
_cell.angle_beta   90.00
_cell.angle_gamma   90.00
#
_symmetry.space_group_name_H-M   'P 1'
#
loop_
_entity.id
_entity.type
_entity.pdbx_description
1 polymer ?
#
loop_
_entity_poly.entity_id
_entity_poly.type
_entity_poly.pdbx_seq_one_letter_code
_entity_poly.pdbx_strand_id
1 'polypeptide(L)'
;MGTLVLEEKWPVLGRYDKAAEWLGIWVDLGRAPRTIDAYARGITEYLEVCERDGVDPVTANKANVAVFVRELATRPNRHGANVVSLDSGTGLSNATIQQRLVPVRLFYDFLIEEGLRESNPVGRGKYTPGRRFGGQQRGLVPRLSKLPWIPDEQQWMRVLQVARGEGIRNRLMLALAYDAALRREELCSLRTDDLDPAHRTLRVRAETTKNRLERVVPYSTATGALMTSYPAHRATISRARGPLFLSESRRNYAQPLSLWTWSKVVRGLALEAGVPQFSTHTTRHLCLTDLARMGWELHAIATFAGHRSTESTLAYIHLSGRDLAQKLASGMDHIHAWRVQMLTGTTAQAAR
;
A
#
# COMPACT_ATOMS: atom_id res chain seq x y z
N MET A 1 4.09 27.96 5.52
CA MET A 1 4.53 26.74 4.84
C MET A 1 6.01 26.94 4.55
N GLY A 2 6.90 26.18 5.22
CA GLY A 2 8.33 26.33 4.97
C GLY A 2 8.63 25.88 3.54
N THR A 3 9.27 26.75 2.79
CA THR A 3 9.84 26.45 1.49
C THR A 3 10.79 25.26 1.71
N LEU A 4 10.48 24.10 1.15
CA LEU A 4 11.40 22.98 1.11
C LEU A 4 12.56 23.44 0.22
N VAL A 5 13.69 23.80 0.84
CA VAL A 5 14.92 24.06 0.11
C VAL A 5 15.43 22.67 -0.33
N LEU A 6 14.99 22.25 -1.52
CA LEU A 6 15.28 20.93 -2.07
C LEU A 6 16.79 20.71 -2.22
N GLU A 7 17.54 21.76 -2.51
CA GLU A 7 18.99 21.74 -2.70
C GLU A 7 19.77 21.49 -1.41
N GLU A 8 19.27 21.96 -0.25
CA GLU A 8 19.93 21.65 1.03
C GLU A 8 19.85 20.15 1.34
N LYS A 9 18.72 19.52 1.03
CA LYS A 9 18.53 18.09 1.26
C LYS A 9 19.14 17.22 0.15
N TRP A 10 19.18 17.73 -1.06
CA TRP A 10 19.61 17.05 -2.28
C TRP A 10 20.61 17.89 -3.05
N PRO A 11 21.90 17.99 -2.57
CA PRO A 11 22.89 18.92 -3.16
C PRO A 11 23.18 18.70 -4.65
N VAL A 12 22.97 17.50 -5.16
CA VAL A 12 23.16 17.20 -6.58
C VAL A 12 22.20 18.01 -7.47
N LEU A 13 21.02 18.38 -6.98
CA LEU A 13 20.06 19.20 -7.74
C LEU A 13 20.60 20.58 -8.08
N GLY A 14 21.44 21.18 -7.21
CA GLY A 14 22.10 22.47 -7.47
C GLY A 14 23.11 22.44 -8.63
N ARG A 15 23.45 21.26 -9.17
CA ARG A 15 24.32 21.11 -10.36
C ARG A 15 23.56 20.83 -11.64
N TYR A 16 22.23 20.63 -11.55
CA TYR A 16 21.37 20.26 -12.68
C TYR A 16 20.11 21.13 -12.72
N ASP A 17 20.24 22.36 -13.24
CA ASP A 17 19.19 23.38 -13.25
C ASP A 17 17.83 22.86 -13.75
N LYS A 18 17.84 22.05 -14.82
CA LYS A 18 16.60 21.49 -15.37
C LYS A 18 15.90 20.48 -14.44
N ALA A 19 16.64 19.78 -13.61
CA ALA A 19 16.04 18.88 -12.62
C ALA A 19 15.48 19.65 -11.43
N ALA A 20 16.17 20.71 -10.99
CA ALA A 20 15.69 21.62 -9.94
C ALA A 20 14.41 22.37 -10.40
N GLU A 21 14.40 22.90 -11.63
CA GLU A 21 13.26 23.55 -12.28
C GLU A 21 12.04 22.60 -12.32
N TRP A 22 12.23 21.39 -12.84
CA TRP A 22 11.18 20.38 -12.90
C TRP A 22 10.59 20.07 -11.53
N LEU A 23 11.41 19.91 -10.49
CA LEU A 23 10.91 19.69 -9.13
C LEU A 23 10.22 20.91 -8.54
N GLY A 24 10.71 22.13 -8.88
CA GLY A 24 10.09 23.39 -8.51
C GLY A 24 8.66 23.48 -9.01
N ILE A 25 8.40 23.10 -10.26
CA ILE A 25 7.04 23.04 -10.84
C ILE A 25 6.10 22.16 -9.98
N TRP A 26 6.57 21.00 -9.50
CA TRP A 26 5.75 20.13 -8.65
C TRP A 26 5.46 20.75 -7.28
N VAL A 27 6.38 21.56 -6.74
CA VAL A 27 6.18 22.33 -5.50
C VAL A 27 5.11 23.40 -5.72
N ASP A 28 5.22 24.18 -6.79
CA ASP A 28 4.30 25.27 -7.14
C ASP A 28 2.88 24.75 -7.43
N LEU A 29 2.77 23.57 -8.04
CA LEU A 29 1.50 22.87 -8.24
C LEU A 29 0.91 22.28 -6.94
N GLY A 30 1.53 22.49 -5.78
CA GLY A 30 1.03 22.04 -4.48
C GLY A 30 0.97 20.52 -4.33
N ARG A 31 1.89 19.78 -4.97
CA ARG A 31 1.96 18.32 -4.80
C ARG A 31 2.35 17.96 -3.38
N ALA A 32 1.87 16.80 -2.92
CA ALA A 32 2.13 16.34 -1.56
C ALA A 32 3.65 16.29 -1.26
N PRO A 33 4.14 16.87 -0.14
CA PRO A 33 5.58 16.94 0.19
C PRO A 33 6.30 15.58 0.13
N ARG A 34 5.62 14.51 0.53
CA ARG A 34 6.17 13.14 0.44
C ARG A 34 6.36 12.66 -1.00
N THR A 35 5.52 13.11 -1.93
CA THR A 35 5.65 12.80 -3.35
C THR A 35 6.85 13.53 -3.93
N ILE A 36 7.01 14.82 -3.59
CA ILE A 36 8.15 15.63 -4.01
C ILE A 36 9.45 15.03 -3.47
N ASP A 37 9.49 14.65 -2.19
CA ASP A 37 10.67 14.00 -1.58
C ASP A 37 11.01 12.66 -2.24
N ALA A 38 10.00 11.86 -2.59
CA ALA A 38 10.21 10.60 -3.30
C ALA A 38 10.73 10.82 -4.73
N TYR A 39 10.26 11.86 -5.42
CA TYR A 39 10.72 12.24 -6.75
C TYR A 39 12.15 12.81 -6.71
N ALA A 40 12.42 13.71 -5.78
CA ALA A 40 13.76 14.25 -5.55
C ALA A 40 14.77 13.13 -5.31
N ARG A 41 14.46 12.18 -4.42
CA ARG A 41 15.32 11.01 -4.16
C ARG A 41 15.58 10.18 -5.41
N GLY A 42 14.55 9.86 -6.19
CA GLY A 42 14.71 9.01 -7.36
C GLY A 42 15.48 9.69 -8.49
N ILE A 43 15.25 10.99 -8.72
CA ILE A 43 16.03 11.73 -9.73
C ILE A 43 17.46 11.97 -9.29
N THR A 44 17.70 12.30 -8.02
CA THR A 44 19.05 12.49 -7.47
C THR A 44 19.89 11.23 -7.62
N GLU A 45 19.37 10.05 -7.24
CA GLU A 45 20.08 8.78 -7.41
C GLU A 45 20.45 8.52 -8.88
N TYR A 46 19.61 8.93 -9.82
CA TYR A 46 19.89 8.82 -11.24
C TYR A 46 20.97 9.82 -11.71
N LEU A 47 20.87 11.06 -11.29
CA LEU A 47 21.85 12.12 -11.61
C LEU A 47 23.25 11.80 -11.07
N GLU A 48 23.34 11.25 -9.86
CA GLU A 48 24.61 10.78 -9.27
C GLU A 48 25.27 9.69 -10.12
N VAL A 49 24.47 8.77 -10.69
CA VAL A 49 25.00 7.76 -11.61
C VAL A 49 25.46 8.38 -12.93
N CYS A 50 24.70 9.31 -13.50
CA CYS A 50 25.09 10.03 -14.69
C CYS A 50 26.39 10.80 -14.48
N GLU A 51 26.54 11.51 -13.36
CA GLU A 51 27.73 12.28 -13.01
C GLU A 51 28.97 11.37 -12.89
N ARG A 52 28.83 10.27 -12.15
CA ARG A 52 29.92 9.29 -11.98
C ARG A 52 30.38 8.68 -13.31
N ASP A 53 29.42 8.39 -14.19
CA ASP A 53 29.69 7.74 -15.48
C ASP A 53 29.98 8.74 -16.60
N GLY A 54 30.09 10.06 -16.30
CA GLY A 54 30.38 11.13 -17.28
C GLY A 54 29.29 11.29 -18.34
N VAL A 55 28.03 10.98 -18.01
CA VAL A 55 26.87 11.05 -18.91
C VAL A 55 26.10 12.33 -18.65
N ASP A 56 25.88 13.14 -19.68
CA ASP A 56 24.91 14.24 -19.57
C ASP A 56 23.49 13.70 -19.51
N PRO A 57 22.72 13.99 -18.42
CA PRO A 57 21.35 13.52 -18.27
C PRO A 57 20.41 13.95 -19.39
N VAL A 58 20.66 15.12 -20.02
CA VAL A 58 19.80 15.64 -21.10
C VAL A 58 19.92 14.77 -22.34
N THR A 59 21.12 14.28 -22.66
CA THR A 59 21.40 13.47 -23.86
C THR A 59 21.40 11.95 -23.61
N ALA A 60 21.31 11.53 -22.34
CA ALA A 60 21.35 10.12 -21.95
C ALA A 60 20.32 9.27 -22.71
N ASN A 61 20.75 8.09 -23.13
CA ASN A 61 19.94 7.15 -23.91
C ASN A 61 19.46 5.96 -23.08
N LYS A 62 18.76 5.04 -23.72
CA LYS A 62 18.21 3.84 -23.06
C LYS A 62 19.30 2.96 -22.44
N ALA A 63 20.50 2.90 -23.01
CA ALA A 63 21.60 2.10 -22.46
C ALA A 63 22.11 2.70 -21.14
N ASN A 64 22.20 4.04 -21.04
CA ASN A 64 22.57 4.72 -19.80
C ASN A 64 21.53 4.47 -18.68
N VAL A 65 20.24 4.54 -18.99
CA VAL A 65 19.20 4.19 -18.03
C VAL A 65 19.26 2.71 -17.63
N ALA A 66 19.63 1.81 -18.54
CA ALA A 66 19.79 0.39 -18.22
C ALA A 66 20.97 0.14 -17.26
N VAL A 67 22.04 0.93 -17.33
CA VAL A 67 23.15 0.90 -16.34
C VAL A 67 22.62 1.27 -14.95
N PHE A 68 21.86 2.34 -14.85
CA PHE A 68 21.21 2.73 -13.59
C PHE A 68 20.30 1.63 -13.02
N VAL A 69 19.45 1.01 -13.85
CA VAL A 69 18.60 -0.12 -13.45
C VAL A 69 19.44 -1.29 -12.93
N ARG A 70 20.52 -1.64 -13.62
CA ARG A 70 21.44 -2.70 -13.21
C ARG A 70 22.06 -2.38 -11.84
N GLU A 71 22.51 -1.16 -11.62
CA GLU A 71 23.06 -0.74 -10.34
C GLU A 71 22.03 -0.88 -9.20
N LEU A 72 20.80 -0.40 -9.42
CA LEU A 72 19.72 -0.58 -8.42
C LEU A 72 19.42 -2.06 -8.12
N ALA A 73 19.54 -2.92 -9.13
CA ALA A 73 19.31 -4.37 -9.00
C ALA A 73 20.45 -5.11 -8.28
N THR A 74 21.66 -4.55 -8.28
CA THR A 74 22.85 -5.17 -7.65
C THR A 74 23.27 -4.50 -6.35
N ARG A 75 22.77 -3.31 -6.06
CA ARG A 75 23.13 -2.54 -4.86
C ARG A 75 22.68 -3.27 -3.59
N PRO A 76 23.58 -3.51 -2.62
CA PRO A 76 23.21 -4.13 -1.35
C PRO A 76 22.10 -3.34 -0.66
N ASN A 77 21.05 -4.04 -0.21
CA ASN A 77 19.97 -3.41 0.50
C ASN A 77 20.46 -2.93 1.88
N ARG A 78 20.44 -1.60 2.12
CA ARG A 78 20.89 -0.99 3.39
C ARG A 78 19.95 -1.22 4.57
N HIS A 79 18.82 -1.85 4.37
CA HIS A 79 17.93 -2.26 5.46
C HIS A 79 18.48 -3.54 6.08
N GLY A 80 19.11 -3.37 7.25
CA GLY A 80 19.86 -4.30 8.05
C GLY A 80 19.45 -5.77 8.03
N ALA A 81 20.30 -6.61 8.56
CA ALA A 81 20.33 -8.07 8.56
C ALA A 81 19.02 -8.83 8.94
N ASN A 82 17.94 -8.13 9.26
CA ASN A 82 16.65 -8.71 9.67
C ASN A 82 15.59 -8.78 8.57
N VAL A 83 15.90 -8.39 7.34
CA VAL A 83 15.03 -8.63 6.19
C VAL A 83 15.67 -9.73 5.36
N VAL A 84 15.41 -10.96 5.73
CA VAL A 84 15.66 -12.13 4.86
C VAL A 84 14.67 -12.01 3.71
N SER A 85 15.12 -11.43 2.59
CA SER A 85 14.43 -11.58 1.32
C SER A 85 14.59 -13.04 0.91
N LEU A 86 13.49 -13.76 0.80
CA LEU A 86 13.45 -15.13 0.25
C LEU A 86 13.88 -15.18 -1.23
N ASP A 87 13.97 -14.04 -1.89
CA ASP A 87 14.62 -13.87 -3.18
C ASP A 87 16.07 -13.45 -2.93
N SER A 88 17.00 -14.32 -3.19
CA SER A 88 18.46 -14.19 -3.06
C SER A 88 19.11 -13.03 -3.83
N GLY A 89 18.36 -12.03 -4.22
CA GLY A 89 18.83 -10.81 -4.87
C GLY A 89 19.39 -9.82 -3.85
N THR A 90 20.66 -9.51 -3.95
CA THR A 90 21.36 -8.50 -3.13
C THR A 90 20.84 -7.08 -3.34
N GLY A 91 20.01 -6.82 -4.36
CA GLY A 91 19.56 -5.51 -4.82
C GLY A 91 18.13 -5.12 -4.44
N LEU A 92 17.69 -4.00 -4.98
CA LEU A 92 16.33 -3.50 -4.77
C LEU A 92 15.30 -4.37 -5.52
N SER A 93 14.12 -4.53 -4.93
CA SER A 93 13.03 -5.23 -5.61
C SER A 93 12.57 -4.50 -6.88
N ASN A 94 12.05 -5.24 -7.87
CA ASN A 94 11.52 -4.66 -9.11
C ASN A 94 10.50 -3.55 -8.87
N ALA A 95 9.65 -3.68 -7.84
CA ALA A 95 8.69 -2.64 -7.48
C ALA A 95 9.38 -1.36 -7.01
N THR A 96 10.46 -1.47 -6.22
CA THR A 96 11.25 -0.34 -5.77
C THR A 96 12.00 0.31 -6.93
N ILE A 97 12.60 -0.50 -7.82
CA ILE A 97 13.28 0.01 -9.02
C ILE A 97 12.28 0.77 -9.91
N GLN A 98 11.08 0.24 -10.12
CA GLN A 98 10.03 0.94 -10.86
C GLN A 98 9.65 2.27 -10.21
N GLN A 99 9.55 2.33 -8.86
CA GLN A 99 9.32 3.58 -8.16
C GLN A 99 10.45 4.60 -8.37
N ARG A 100 11.71 4.14 -8.42
CA ARG A 100 12.87 5.01 -8.72
C ARG A 100 12.88 5.51 -10.17
N LEU A 101 12.36 4.72 -11.10
CA LEU A 101 12.26 5.10 -12.51
C LEU A 101 11.10 6.06 -12.82
N VAL A 102 10.08 6.14 -11.94
CA VAL A 102 8.97 7.08 -12.16
C VAL A 102 9.45 8.53 -12.28
N PRO A 103 10.21 9.11 -11.31
CA PRO A 103 10.68 10.48 -11.42
C PRO A 103 11.64 10.66 -12.61
N VAL A 104 12.49 9.69 -12.92
CA VAL A 104 13.37 9.75 -14.09
C VAL A 104 12.56 9.86 -15.38
N ARG A 105 11.51 9.04 -15.51
CA ARG A 105 10.62 9.11 -16.66
C ARG A 105 9.91 10.46 -16.76
N LEU A 106 9.35 10.95 -15.64
CA LEU A 106 8.65 12.24 -15.62
C LEU A 106 9.57 13.42 -15.91
N PHE A 107 10.82 13.34 -15.47
CA PHE A 107 11.84 14.32 -15.83
C PHE A 107 12.12 14.31 -17.34
N TYR A 108 12.23 13.14 -17.97
CA TYR A 108 12.38 13.07 -19.42
C TYR A 108 11.14 13.49 -20.20
N ASP A 109 9.93 13.25 -19.69
CA ASP A 109 8.70 13.80 -20.26
C ASP A 109 8.75 15.34 -20.22
N PHE A 110 9.20 15.95 -19.11
CA PHE A 110 9.41 17.39 -18.99
C PHE A 110 10.45 17.92 -19.99
N LEU A 111 11.59 17.24 -20.16
CA LEU A 111 12.61 17.65 -21.17
C LEU A 111 12.07 17.62 -22.60
N ILE A 112 11.12 16.73 -22.89
CA ILE A 112 10.44 16.69 -24.20
C ILE A 112 9.46 17.88 -24.32
N GLU A 113 8.71 18.19 -23.28
CA GLU A 113 7.78 19.34 -23.24
C GLU A 113 8.53 20.67 -23.41
N GLU A 114 9.75 20.77 -22.86
CA GLU A 114 10.66 21.92 -23.03
C GLU A 114 11.39 21.95 -24.39
N GLY A 115 11.16 20.97 -25.25
CA GLY A 115 11.83 20.89 -26.57
C GLY A 115 13.31 20.54 -26.53
N LEU A 116 13.84 20.09 -25.39
CA LEU A 116 15.25 19.74 -25.19
C LEU A 116 15.60 18.34 -25.71
N ARG A 117 14.60 17.51 -25.95
CA ARG A 117 14.76 16.19 -26.57
C ARG A 117 13.46 15.69 -27.21
N GLU A 118 13.60 14.69 -28.11
CA GLU A 118 12.48 14.14 -28.89
C GLU A 118 11.86 12.87 -28.27
N SER A 119 12.59 12.16 -27.42
CA SER A 119 12.17 10.84 -26.94
C SER A 119 12.54 10.59 -25.50
N ASN A 120 11.75 9.73 -24.82
CA ASN A 120 11.96 9.33 -23.43
C ASN A 120 12.70 7.98 -23.37
N PRO A 121 13.93 7.92 -22.82
CA PRO A 121 14.73 6.70 -22.79
C PRO A 121 14.19 5.65 -21.79
N VAL A 122 13.37 6.06 -20.82
CA VAL A 122 12.76 5.14 -19.84
C VAL A 122 11.59 4.37 -20.43
N GLY A 123 10.88 4.96 -21.40
CA GLY A 123 9.68 4.38 -22.01
C GLY A 123 8.48 4.29 -21.06
N ARG A 124 7.30 4.09 -21.62
CA ARG A 124 6.03 3.97 -20.89
C ARG A 124 5.48 2.54 -20.80
N GLY A 125 6.14 1.59 -21.45
CA GLY A 125 5.66 0.23 -21.56
C GLY A 125 5.72 -0.57 -20.25
N LYS A 126 4.73 -1.46 -20.05
CA LYS A 126 4.78 -2.49 -19.01
C LYS A 126 5.58 -3.67 -19.56
N TYR A 127 6.63 -4.09 -18.85
CA TYR A 127 7.29 -5.34 -19.18
C TYR A 127 6.45 -6.51 -18.62
N THR A 128 5.80 -7.24 -19.54
CA THR A 128 5.09 -8.48 -19.20
C THR A 128 5.82 -9.65 -19.86
N PRO A 129 6.44 -10.56 -19.09
CA PRO A 129 7.06 -11.76 -19.65
C PRO A 129 6.02 -12.56 -20.46
N GLY A 130 6.39 -13.09 -21.62
CA GLY A 130 5.56 -14.01 -22.41
C GLY A 130 4.64 -13.40 -23.46
N ARG A 131 4.40 -12.09 -23.50
CA ARG A 131 3.71 -11.48 -24.65
C ARG A 131 4.66 -11.28 -25.82
N ARG A 132 4.59 -12.21 -26.77
CA ARG A 132 5.18 -12.04 -28.11
C ARG A 132 4.27 -11.12 -28.94
N PHE A 133 4.85 -10.10 -29.54
CA PHE A 133 4.25 -9.24 -30.58
C PHE A 133 3.04 -8.36 -30.18
N GLY A 134 3.32 -7.10 -30.10
CA GLY A 134 2.43 -5.96 -30.08
C GLY A 134 3.28 -4.72 -29.82
N GLY A 135 3.35 -3.79 -30.78
CA GLY A 135 4.24 -2.63 -30.86
C GLY A 135 4.21 -1.61 -29.71
N GLN A 136 3.92 -2.02 -28.49
CA GLN A 136 4.02 -1.21 -27.30
C GLN A 136 5.44 -1.33 -26.71
N GLN A 137 6.07 -0.19 -26.47
CA GLN A 137 7.36 -0.11 -25.82
C GLN A 137 7.36 -0.92 -24.51
N ARG A 138 8.26 -1.89 -24.42
CA ARG A 138 8.44 -2.66 -23.17
C ARG A 138 9.10 -1.77 -22.13
N GLY A 139 8.55 -1.77 -20.90
CA GLY A 139 9.21 -1.15 -19.76
C GLY A 139 10.57 -1.82 -19.46
N LEU A 140 11.45 -1.10 -18.80
CA LEU A 140 12.81 -1.57 -18.51
C LEU A 140 12.89 -2.65 -17.43
N VAL A 141 11.88 -2.73 -16.56
CA VAL A 141 11.86 -3.63 -15.39
C VAL A 141 10.58 -4.46 -15.39
N PRO A 142 10.65 -5.79 -15.21
CA PRO A 142 9.48 -6.64 -15.10
C PRO A 142 8.59 -6.24 -13.93
N ARG A 143 7.28 -6.18 -14.16
CA ARG A 143 6.31 -6.00 -13.09
C ARG A 143 5.85 -7.37 -12.61
N LEU A 144 6.36 -7.80 -11.46
CA LEU A 144 5.86 -8.97 -10.76
C LEU A 144 4.69 -8.52 -9.88
N SER A 145 3.50 -9.04 -10.15
CA SER A 145 2.34 -8.86 -9.28
C SER A 145 2.39 -9.98 -8.23
N LYS A 146 2.84 -9.66 -7.02
CA LYS A 146 2.72 -10.59 -5.88
C LYS A 146 1.36 -10.33 -5.20
N LEU A 147 0.70 -11.40 -4.86
CA LEU A 147 -0.51 -11.33 -4.04
C LEU A 147 -0.15 -10.78 -2.65
N PRO A 148 -0.95 -9.88 -2.05
CA PRO A 148 -0.71 -9.44 -0.69
C PRO A 148 -0.76 -10.65 0.25
N TRP A 149 0.15 -10.66 1.21
CA TRP A 149 0.10 -11.63 2.28
C TRP A 149 -1.03 -11.27 3.26
N ILE A 150 -1.80 -12.27 3.67
CA ILE A 150 -2.79 -12.19 4.74
C ILE A 150 -2.52 -13.30 5.76
N PRO A 151 -2.77 -13.05 7.06
CA PRO A 151 -2.64 -14.09 8.08
C PRO A 151 -3.68 -15.19 7.89
N ASP A 152 -3.34 -16.41 8.24
CA ASP A 152 -4.32 -17.44 8.49
C ASP A 152 -5.10 -17.17 9.79
N GLU A 153 -6.14 -17.97 10.06
CA GLU A 153 -7.00 -17.77 11.23
C GLU A 153 -6.23 -17.86 12.54
N GLN A 154 -5.29 -18.80 12.68
CA GLN A 154 -4.49 -18.98 13.88
C GLN A 154 -3.53 -17.79 14.09
N GLN A 155 -2.91 -17.30 13.02
CA GLN A 155 -2.05 -16.12 13.05
C GLN A 155 -2.84 -14.88 13.45
N TRP A 156 -4.04 -14.70 12.88
CA TRP A 156 -4.92 -13.60 13.22
C TRP A 156 -5.36 -13.66 14.69
N MET A 157 -5.76 -14.83 15.16
CA MET A 157 -6.13 -15.04 16.57
C MET A 157 -4.98 -14.68 17.52
N ARG A 158 -3.72 -15.05 17.21
CA ARG A 158 -2.56 -14.64 18.02
C ARG A 158 -2.38 -13.13 18.07
N VAL A 159 -2.53 -12.43 16.93
CA VAL A 159 -2.46 -10.95 16.89
C VAL A 159 -3.55 -10.34 17.77
N LEU A 160 -4.79 -10.86 17.72
CA LEU A 160 -5.90 -10.38 18.55
C LEU A 160 -5.68 -10.64 20.04
N GLN A 161 -5.10 -11.80 20.40
CA GLN A 161 -4.77 -12.12 21.80
C GLN A 161 -3.74 -11.14 22.38
N VAL A 162 -2.69 -10.84 21.63
CA VAL A 162 -1.70 -9.82 22.02
C VAL A 162 -2.35 -8.45 22.11
N ALA A 163 -3.15 -8.07 21.11
CA ALA A 163 -3.84 -6.77 21.08
C ALA A 163 -4.82 -6.59 22.25
N ARG A 164 -5.35 -7.68 22.84
CA ARG A 164 -6.19 -7.62 24.04
C ARG A 164 -5.47 -6.99 25.23
N GLY A 165 -4.15 -7.14 25.32
CA GLY A 165 -3.30 -6.52 26.35
C GLY A 165 -3.03 -5.04 26.14
N GLU A 166 -3.33 -4.50 24.97
CA GLU A 166 -3.12 -3.10 24.65
C GLU A 166 -4.15 -2.16 25.31
N GLY A 167 -3.75 -0.88 25.46
CA GLY A 167 -4.68 0.17 25.90
C GLY A 167 -5.88 0.31 24.95
N ILE A 168 -7.01 0.82 25.49
CA ILE A 168 -8.29 0.94 24.77
C ILE A 168 -8.16 1.66 23.43
N ARG A 169 -7.31 2.68 23.31
CA ARG A 169 -7.02 3.41 22.07
C ARG A 169 -6.50 2.45 20.99
N ASN A 170 -5.45 1.68 21.29
CA ASN A 170 -4.81 0.80 20.34
C ASN A 170 -5.73 -0.36 19.92
N ARG A 171 -6.51 -0.88 20.85
CA ARG A 171 -7.55 -1.90 20.56
C ARG A 171 -8.61 -1.37 19.62
N LEU A 172 -9.13 -0.16 19.87
CA LEU A 172 -10.11 0.47 19.00
C LEU A 172 -9.53 0.78 17.62
N MET A 173 -8.28 1.25 17.55
CA MET A 173 -7.60 1.52 16.28
C MET A 173 -7.46 0.25 15.45
N LEU A 174 -7.08 -0.88 16.06
CA LEU A 174 -6.96 -2.16 15.36
C LEU A 174 -8.32 -2.65 14.86
N ALA A 175 -9.36 -2.55 15.70
CA ALA A 175 -10.71 -2.94 15.33
C ALA A 175 -11.27 -2.11 14.17
N LEU A 176 -11.13 -0.78 14.20
CA LEU A 176 -11.54 0.09 13.09
C LEU A 176 -10.71 -0.11 11.82
N ALA A 177 -9.39 -0.37 11.96
CA ALA A 177 -8.53 -0.65 10.81
C ALA A 177 -8.99 -1.89 10.04
N TYR A 178 -9.50 -2.90 10.76
CA TYR A 178 -10.08 -4.10 10.16
C TYR A 178 -11.51 -3.83 9.68
N ASP A 179 -12.43 -3.49 10.57
CA ASP A 179 -13.87 -3.39 10.28
C ASP A 179 -14.21 -2.44 9.13
N ALA A 180 -13.59 -1.25 9.11
CA ALA A 180 -13.85 -0.24 8.11
C ALA A 180 -12.79 -0.23 6.98
N ALA A 181 -11.92 -1.23 6.92
CA ALA A 181 -10.83 -1.38 5.97
C ALA A 181 -10.01 -0.10 5.77
N LEU A 182 -9.73 0.64 6.86
CA LEU A 182 -9.11 1.96 6.79
C LEU A 182 -7.63 1.88 6.38
N ARG A 183 -7.22 2.81 5.54
CA ARG A 183 -5.79 3.05 5.34
C ARG A 183 -5.19 3.68 6.59
N ARG A 184 -3.91 3.46 6.83
CA ARG A 184 -3.21 4.01 8.00
C ARG A 184 -3.43 5.52 8.16
N GLU A 185 -3.36 6.27 7.06
CA GLU A 185 -3.56 7.73 7.06
C GLU A 185 -5.01 8.10 7.38
N GLU A 186 -5.97 7.40 6.81
CA GLU A 186 -7.40 7.58 7.08
C GLU A 186 -7.69 7.35 8.57
N LEU A 187 -7.22 6.24 9.14
CA LEU A 187 -7.40 5.88 10.55
C LEU A 187 -6.80 6.94 11.49
N CYS A 188 -5.54 7.30 11.30
CA CYS A 188 -4.86 8.26 12.18
C CYS A 188 -5.41 9.69 12.05
N SER A 189 -6.08 10.01 10.95
CA SER A 189 -6.67 11.32 10.68
C SER A 189 -8.15 11.44 11.07
N LEU A 190 -8.76 10.37 11.62
CA LEU A 190 -10.14 10.43 12.10
C LEU A 190 -10.30 11.52 13.17
N ARG A 191 -11.45 12.19 13.13
CA ARG A 191 -11.86 13.21 14.08
C ARG A 191 -13.09 12.76 14.86
N THR A 192 -13.34 13.41 15.98
CA THR A 192 -14.54 13.17 16.79
C THR A 192 -15.83 13.39 16.00
N ASP A 193 -15.81 14.31 15.03
CA ASP A 193 -16.97 14.69 14.23
C ASP A 193 -17.17 13.78 13.00
N ASP A 194 -16.25 12.85 12.77
CA ASP A 194 -16.37 11.85 11.70
C ASP A 194 -17.21 10.63 12.10
N LEU A 195 -17.61 10.54 13.39
CA LEU A 195 -18.29 9.38 13.94
C LEU A 195 -19.80 9.61 14.02
N ASP A 196 -20.57 8.61 13.61
CA ASP A 196 -22.00 8.48 13.88
C ASP A 196 -22.24 7.18 14.68
N PRO A 197 -22.18 7.25 16.01
CA PRO A 197 -22.38 6.07 16.86
C PRO A 197 -23.78 5.48 16.78
N ALA A 198 -24.79 6.31 16.49
CA ALA A 198 -26.19 5.87 16.40
C ALA A 198 -26.39 4.87 15.26
N HIS A 199 -25.75 5.12 14.12
CA HIS A 199 -25.81 4.25 12.94
C HIS A 199 -24.59 3.32 12.82
N ARG A 200 -23.64 3.38 13.74
CA ARG A 200 -22.35 2.68 13.68
C ARG A 200 -21.61 2.89 12.36
N THR A 201 -21.54 4.13 11.94
CA THR A 201 -20.81 4.53 10.74
C THR A 201 -19.74 5.56 11.06
N LEU A 202 -18.76 5.65 10.18
CA LEU A 202 -17.77 6.71 10.21
C LEU A 202 -17.55 7.28 8.80
N ARG A 203 -17.26 8.58 8.76
CA ARG A 203 -16.95 9.31 7.54
C ARG A 203 -15.44 9.34 7.34
N VAL A 204 -15.00 8.86 6.19
CA VAL A 204 -13.62 9.00 5.72
C VAL A 204 -13.57 10.20 4.80
N ARG A 205 -13.03 11.30 5.29
CA ARG A 205 -13.03 12.60 4.61
C ARG A 205 -12.12 12.58 3.36
N ALA A 206 -12.52 13.31 2.31
CA ALA A 206 -11.83 13.37 1.03
C ALA A 206 -10.35 13.77 1.15
N GLU A 207 -10.05 14.77 2.01
CA GLU A 207 -8.69 15.28 2.21
C GLU A 207 -7.73 14.26 2.88
N THR A 208 -8.27 13.25 3.54
CA THR A 208 -7.46 12.18 4.16
C THR A 208 -7.23 10.99 3.22
N THR A 209 -7.91 10.97 2.08
CA THR A 209 -7.83 9.86 1.13
C THR A 209 -6.87 10.17 -0.02
N LYS A 210 -6.15 9.14 -0.48
CA LYS A 210 -5.26 9.26 -1.65
C LYS A 210 -6.03 9.67 -2.92
N ASN A 211 -7.29 9.29 -3.03
CA ASN A 211 -8.12 9.51 -4.23
C ASN A 211 -9.00 10.75 -4.11
N ARG A 212 -8.94 11.49 -2.99
CA ARG A 212 -9.78 12.66 -2.68
C ARG A 212 -11.29 12.36 -2.81
N LEU A 213 -11.68 11.13 -2.47
CA LEU A 213 -13.08 10.68 -2.45
C LEU A 213 -13.50 10.44 -1.02
N GLU A 214 -14.55 11.13 -0.61
CA GLU A 214 -15.21 10.90 0.67
C GLU A 214 -16.02 9.60 0.60
N ARG A 215 -16.12 8.90 1.72
CA ARG A 215 -17.03 7.76 1.88
C ARG A 215 -17.47 7.61 3.33
N VAL A 216 -18.65 7.02 3.50
CA VAL A 216 -19.13 6.57 4.80
C VAL A 216 -19.01 5.05 4.84
N VAL A 217 -18.44 4.53 5.92
CA VAL A 217 -18.24 3.09 6.11
C VAL A 217 -18.79 2.65 7.45
N PRO A 218 -19.48 1.51 7.52
CA PRO A 218 -19.96 0.94 8.79
C PRO A 218 -18.82 0.28 9.57
N TYR A 219 -19.06 0.07 10.86
CA TYR A 219 -18.26 -0.79 11.73
C TYR A 219 -19.15 -1.73 12.55
N SER A 220 -18.58 -2.84 13.00
CA SER A 220 -19.32 -3.89 13.70
C SER A 220 -19.82 -3.48 15.09
N THR A 221 -20.76 -4.25 15.64
CA THR A 221 -21.21 -4.09 17.02
C THR A 221 -20.06 -4.27 18.03
N ALA A 222 -19.13 -5.19 17.76
CA ALA A 222 -17.96 -5.42 18.60
C ALA A 222 -17.05 -4.18 18.67
N THR A 223 -16.78 -3.56 17.53
CA THR A 223 -16.05 -2.28 17.46
C THR A 223 -16.83 -1.16 18.11
N GLY A 224 -18.18 -1.18 18.00
CA GLY A 224 -19.07 -0.25 18.69
C GLY A 224 -18.91 -0.29 20.21
N ALA A 225 -18.73 -1.45 20.82
CA ALA A 225 -18.49 -1.58 22.26
C ALA A 225 -17.17 -0.91 22.70
N LEU A 226 -16.10 -1.06 21.89
CA LEU A 226 -14.85 -0.33 22.12
C LEU A 226 -15.02 1.18 21.93
N MET A 227 -15.81 1.57 20.91
CA MET A 227 -16.12 2.97 20.64
C MET A 227 -16.89 3.63 21.76
N THR A 228 -17.77 2.92 22.47
CA THR A 228 -18.50 3.42 23.64
C THR A 228 -17.55 3.67 24.82
N SER A 229 -16.53 2.83 25.00
CA SER A 229 -15.60 2.92 26.13
C SER A 229 -14.47 3.95 25.89
N TYR A 230 -14.05 4.15 24.66
CA TYR A 230 -12.90 5.01 24.34
C TYR A 230 -13.11 6.51 24.63
N PRO A 231 -14.28 7.14 24.38
CA PRO A 231 -14.48 8.56 24.66
C PRO A 231 -14.22 8.95 26.13
N ALA A 232 -14.58 8.09 27.08
CA ALA A 232 -14.30 8.32 28.50
C ALA A 232 -12.79 8.38 28.75
N HIS A 233 -12.03 7.43 28.23
CA HIS A 233 -10.56 7.43 28.28
C HIS A 233 -9.98 8.64 27.59
N ARG A 234 -10.44 8.96 26.35
CA ARG A 234 -9.96 10.14 25.62
C ARG A 234 -10.20 11.45 26.39
N ALA A 235 -11.33 11.56 27.09
CA ALA A 235 -11.67 12.75 27.89
C ALA A 235 -10.70 12.99 29.05
N THR A 236 -10.00 11.95 29.54
CA THR A 236 -8.92 12.12 30.54
C THR A 236 -7.68 12.78 29.94
N ILE A 237 -7.51 12.72 28.61
CA ILE A 237 -6.38 13.32 27.88
C ILE A 237 -6.76 14.71 27.35
N SER A 238 -7.92 14.81 26.68
CA SER A 238 -8.47 16.06 26.17
C SER A 238 -9.97 15.92 25.89
N ARG A 239 -10.74 16.93 26.36
CA ARG A 239 -12.17 17.07 26.05
C ARG A 239 -12.46 17.85 24.77
N ALA A 240 -11.44 18.44 24.16
CA ALA A 240 -11.58 19.22 22.93
C ALA A 240 -12.03 18.35 21.77
N ARG A 241 -12.91 18.88 20.90
CA ARG A 241 -13.22 18.29 19.62
C ARG A 241 -11.97 18.33 18.72
N GLY A 242 -11.86 17.40 17.81
CA GLY A 242 -10.73 17.35 16.90
C GLY A 242 -10.22 15.93 16.63
N PRO A 243 -8.92 15.68 16.61
CA PRO A 243 -8.37 14.35 16.35
C PRO A 243 -8.96 13.30 17.28
N LEU A 244 -9.43 12.19 16.73
CA LEU A 244 -10.02 11.12 17.54
C LEU A 244 -8.95 10.45 18.41
N PHE A 245 -7.82 10.09 17.82
CA PHE A 245 -6.74 9.39 18.49
C PHE A 245 -5.63 10.36 18.91
N LEU A 246 -5.37 10.40 20.20
CA LEU A 246 -4.38 11.30 20.81
C LEU A 246 -3.18 10.51 21.33
N SER A 247 -2.03 11.19 21.35
CA SER A 247 -0.81 10.64 21.93
C SER A 247 -0.87 10.70 23.47
N GLU A 248 -0.47 9.62 24.11
CA GLU A 248 -0.31 9.48 25.56
C GLU A 248 1.17 9.58 25.99
N SER A 249 2.06 9.80 25.03
CA SER A 249 3.48 9.92 25.30
C SER A 249 3.79 11.27 25.94
N ARG A 250 4.65 11.29 26.95
CA ARG A 250 5.10 12.52 27.63
C ARG A 250 5.68 13.56 26.67
N ARG A 251 6.32 13.12 25.58
CA ARG A 251 6.96 14.00 24.59
C ARG A 251 5.97 14.83 23.78
N ASN A 252 4.80 14.28 23.48
CA ASN A 252 3.78 14.89 22.61
C ASN A 252 2.36 14.58 23.12
N TYR A 253 2.18 14.71 24.44
CA TYR A 253 0.90 14.45 25.11
C TYR A 253 -0.23 15.28 24.50
N ALA A 254 -1.39 14.64 24.34
CA ALA A 254 -2.60 15.22 23.75
C ALA A 254 -2.48 15.71 22.30
N GLN A 255 -1.33 15.53 21.63
CA GLN A 255 -1.21 15.80 20.20
C GLN A 255 -1.85 14.68 19.36
N PRO A 256 -2.22 14.95 18.09
CA PRO A 256 -2.70 13.91 17.19
C PRO A 256 -1.72 12.74 17.12
N LEU A 257 -2.24 11.51 17.12
CA LEU A 257 -1.41 10.32 17.01
C LEU A 257 -0.71 10.27 15.65
N SER A 258 0.62 10.16 15.65
CA SER A 258 1.40 10.11 14.42
C SER A 258 1.27 8.77 13.71
N LEU A 259 1.39 8.79 12.38
CA LEU A 259 1.44 7.57 11.55
C LEU A 259 2.56 6.62 11.97
N TRP A 260 3.67 7.19 12.40
CA TRP A 260 4.83 6.42 12.87
C TRP A 260 4.52 5.67 14.16
N THR A 261 3.85 6.34 15.12
CA THR A 261 3.43 5.73 16.39
C THR A 261 2.52 4.55 16.15
N TRP A 262 1.50 4.70 15.29
CA TRP A 262 0.63 3.59 14.93
C TRP A 262 1.38 2.44 14.26
N SER A 263 2.27 2.74 13.33
CA SER A 263 3.10 1.70 12.69
C SER A 263 3.98 0.97 13.71
N LYS A 264 4.50 1.66 14.73
CA LYS A 264 5.28 1.05 15.82
C LYS A 264 4.43 0.12 16.68
N VAL A 265 3.19 0.54 17.04
CA VAL A 265 2.24 -0.30 17.78
C VAL A 265 1.96 -1.59 17.00
N VAL A 266 1.57 -1.47 15.72
CA VAL A 266 1.26 -2.65 14.88
C VAL A 266 2.48 -3.56 14.73
N ARG A 267 3.69 -3.00 14.60
CA ARG A 267 4.91 -3.80 14.56
C ARG A 267 5.19 -4.53 15.86
N GLY A 268 4.93 -3.89 17.01
CA GLY A 268 5.02 -4.54 18.33
C GLY A 268 4.09 -5.74 18.41
N LEU A 269 2.80 -5.56 18.08
CA LEU A 269 1.81 -6.63 18.03
C LEU A 269 2.26 -7.79 17.12
N ALA A 270 2.78 -7.45 15.92
CA ALA A 270 3.24 -8.43 14.95
C ALA A 270 4.39 -9.31 15.48
N LEU A 271 5.37 -8.69 16.12
CA LEU A 271 6.53 -9.39 16.67
C LEU A 271 6.15 -10.26 17.87
N GLU A 272 5.36 -9.74 18.80
CA GLU A 272 4.91 -10.46 19.99
C GLU A 272 3.99 -11.64 19.62
N ALA A 273 3.13 -11.48 18.62
CA ALA A 273 2.28 -12.55 18.10
C ALA A 273 3.04 -13.60 17.27
N GLY A 274 4.34 -13.40 16.98
CA GLY A 274 5.12 -14.29 16.09
C GLY A 274 4.66 -14.22 14.63
N VAL A 275 4.16 -13.06 14.19
CA VAL A 275 3.65 -12.81 12.82
C VAL A 275 4.32 -11.57 12.22
N PRO A 276 5.64 -11.60 11.98
CA PRO A 276 6.45 -10.42 11.62
C PRO A 276 6.04 -9.77 10.30
N GLN A 277 5.31 -10.47 9.42
CA GLN A 277 4.79 -9.95 8.15
C GLN A 277 3.57 -9.04 8.35
N PHE A 278 2.92 -9.09 9.53
CA PHE A 278 1.73 -8.30 9.81
C PHE A 278 2.07 -6.80 9.86
N SER A 279 1.29 -6.01 9.16
CA SER A 279 1.50 -4.58 8.97
C SER A 279 0.20 -3.79 9.04
N THR A 280 0.29 -2.46 9.04
CA THR A 280 -0.89 -1.57 9.02
C THR A 280 -1.77 -1.72 7.77
N HIS A 281 -1.27 -2.32 6.69
CA HIS A 281 -2.06 -2.61 5.49
C HIS A 281 -2.70 -3.99 5.53
N THR A 282 -2.18 -4.89 6.36
CA THR A 282 -2.64 -6.28 6.45
C THR A 282 -4.09 -6.37 6.93
N THR A 283 -4.49 -5.54 7.91
CA THR A 283 -5.88 -5.48 8.39
C THR A 283 -6.87 -5.17 7.27
N ARG A 284 -6.51 -4.21 6.41
CA ARG A 284 -7.34 -3.87 5.25
C ARG A 284 -7.37 -4.99 4.21
N HIS A 285 -6.22 -5.61 3.91
CA HIS A 285 -6.18 -6.76 3.01
C HIS A 285 -7.04 -7.91 3.52
N LEU A 286 -6.95 -8.20 4.82
CA LEU A 286 -7.72 -9.25 5.47
C LEU A 286 -9.22 -8.93 5.39
N CYS A 287 -9.66 -7.74 5.81
CA CYS A 287 -11.06 -7.33 5.73
C CYS A 287 -11.64 -7.48 4.32
N LEU A 288 -10.96 -6.92 3.30
CA LEU A 288 -11.46 -6.99 1.92
C LEU A 288 -11.49 -8.42 1.38
N THR A 289 -10.55 -9.28 1.81
CA THR A 289 -10.58 -10.70 1.47
C THR A 289 -11.74 -11.42 2.15
N ASP A 290 -12.01 -11.11 3.43
CA ASP A 290 -13.13 -11.70 4.16
C ASP A 290 -14.48 -11.27 3.59
N LEU A 291 -14.63 -10.00 3.16
CA LEU A 291 -15.83 -9.55 2.43
C LEU A 291 -16.02 -10.34 1.12
N ALA A 292 -14.93 -10.58 0.38
CA ALA A 292 -14.99 -11.39 -0.84
C ALA A 292 -15.37 -12.86 -0.55
N ARG A 293 -14.84 -13.44 0.55
CA ARG A 293 -15.21 -14.80 1.01
C ARG A 293 -16.66 -14.90 1.41
N MET A 294 -17.21 -13.84 2.00
CA MET A 294 -18.64 -13.74 2.34
C MET A 294 -19.54 -13.51 1.11
N GLY A 295 -18.98 -13.46 -0.09
CA GLY A 295 -19.74 -13.33 -1.33
C GLY A 295 -20.12 -11.90 -1.71
N TRP A 296 -19.50 -10.89 -1.12
CA TRP A 296 -19.75 -9.51 -1.55
C TRP A 296 -19.30 -9.29 -2.99
N GLU A 297 -20.10 -8.55 -3.74
CA GLU A 297 -19.76 -8.18 -5.10
C GLU A 297 -18.51 -7.28 -5.17
N LEU A 298 -17.73 -7.46 -6.23
CA LEU A 298 -16.48 -6.71 -6.45
C LEU A 298 -16.67 -5.19 -6.38
N HIS A 299 -17.79 -4.70 -6.92
CA HIS A 299 -18.11 -3.27 -6.93
C HIS A 299 -18.43 -2.75 -5.52
N ALA A 300 -19.17 -3.51 -4.73
CA ALA A 300 -19.48 -3.18 -3.35
C ALA A 300 -18.19 -3.11 -2.50
N ILE A 301 -17.29 -4.09 -2.66
CA ILE A 301 -15.97 -4.08 -1.99
C ILE A 301 -15.13 -2.89 -2.44
N ALA A 302 -15.13 -2.54 -3.72
CA ALA A 302 -14.39 -1.39 -4.24
C ALA A 302 -14.90 -0.07 -3.65
N THR A 303 -16.22 0.10 -3.56
CA THR A 303 -16.88 1.26 -2.95
C THR A 303 -16.56 1.36 -1.46
N PHE A 304 -16.70 0.27 -0.72
CA PHE A 304 -16.37 0.19 0.70
C PHE A 304 -14.90 0.54 0.96
N ALA A 305 -14.00 0.01 0.15
CA ALA A 305 -12.58 0.27 0.24
C ALA A 305 -12.18 1.70 -0.22
N GLY A 306 -13.03 2.40 -0.95
CA GLY A 306 -12.68 3.66 -1.63
C GLY A 306 -11.59 3.44 -2.69
N HIS A 307 -11.77 2.43 -3.54
CA HIS A 307 -10.93 2.20 -4.71
C HIS A 307 -11.48 2.98 -5.91
N ARG A 308 -10.59 3.62 -6.66
CA ARG A 308 -10.96 4.35 -7.88
C ARG A 308 -11.32 3.42 -9.03
N SER A 309 -10.77 2.21 -9.03
CA SER A 309 -11.07 1.17 -10.02
C SER A 309 -11.20 -0.19 -9.36
N THR A 310 -12.04 -1.04 -9.94
CA THR A 310 -12.22 -2.44 -9.53
C THR A 310 -10.95 -3.28 -9.74
N GLU A 311 -10.06 -2.87 -10.66
CA GLU A 311 -8.75 -3.51 -10.86
C GLU A 311 -7.92 -3.53 -9.57
N SER A 312 -7.97 -2.42 -8.79
CA SER A 312 -7.31 -2.36 -7.48
C SER A 312 -7.95 -3.33 -6.47
N THR A 313 -9.23 -3.65 -6.62
CA THR A 313 -9.96 -4.58 -5.75
C THR A 313 -9.64 -6.02 -6.12
N LEU A 314 -9.46 -6.33 -7.40
CA LEU A 314 -9.04 -7.66 -7.87
C LEU A 314 -7.74 -8.12 -7.21
N ALA A 315 -6.82 -7.20 -6.91
CA ALA A 315 -5.58 -7.53 -6.20
C ALA A 315 -5.82 -7.99 -4.75
N TYR A 316 -6.96 -7.72 -4.15
CA TYR A 316 -7.34 -8.11 -2.78
C TYR A 316 -8.25 -9.34 -2.73
N ILE A 317 -8.87 -9.72 -3.84
CA ILE A 317 -9.69 -10.93 -3.93
C ILE A 317 -8.75 -12.12 -4.12
N HIS A 318 -8.14 -12.55 -3.03
CA HIS A 318 -7.37 -13.77 -3.01
C HIS A 318 -8.25 -14.88 -2.49
N LEU A 319 -8.76 -15.66 -3.41
CA LEU A 319 -9.23 -16.99 -3.03
C LEU A 319 -7.99 -17.80 -2.66
N SER A 320 -7.89 -18.23 -1.40
CA SER A 320 -6.89 -19.21 -1.03
C SER A 320 -7.07 -20.46 -1.90
N GLY A 321 -6.01 -21.23 -2.15
CA GLY A 321 -6.16 -22.51 -2.85
C GLY A 321 -7.19 -23.42 -2.18
N ARG A 322 -7.37 -23.29 -0.86
CA ARG A 322 -8.40 -23.99 -0.09
C ARG A 322 -9.81 -23.52 -0.45
N ASP A 323 -10.03 -22.18 -0.56
CA ASP A 323 -11.35 -21.63 -0.93
C ASP A 323 -11.72 -22.01 -2.36
N LEU A 324 -10.74 -22.02 -3.28
CA LEU A 324 -10.94 -22.49 -4.65
C LEU A 324 -11.25 -23.98 -4.71
N ALA A 325 -10.53 -24.81 -3.95
CA ALA A 325 -10.77 -26.23 -3.88
C ALA A 325 -12.18 -26.54 -3.33
N GLN A 326 -12.61 -25.82 -2.30
CA GLN A 326 -13.93 -25.98 -1.71
C GLN A 326 -15.05 -25.54 -2.68
N LYS A 327 -14.87 -24.40 -3.36
CA LYS A 327 -15.81 -23.95 -4.38
C LYS A 327 -15.86 -24.90 -5.59
N LEU A 328 -14.71 -25.43 -6.00
CA LEU A 328 -14.65 -26.42 -7.07
C LEU A 328 -15.36 -27.70 -6.67
N ALA A 329 -15.10 -28.23 -5.45
CA ALA A 329 -15.76 -29.43 -4.95
C ALA A 329 -17.27 -29.25 -4.91
N SER A 330 -17.80 -28.17 -4.30
CA SER A 330 -19.24 -27.92 -4.24
C SER A 330 -19.89 -27.72 -5.63
N GLY A 331 -19.18 -27.06 -6.54
CA GLY A 331 -19.64 -26.87 -7.92
C GLY A 331 -19.62 -28.17 -8.73
N MET A 332 -18.56 -28.95 -8.58
CA MET A 332 -18.42 -30.25 -9.28
C MET A 332 -19.40 -31.30 -8.76
N ASP A 333 -19.63 -31.38 -7.46
CA ASP A 333 -20.62 -32.26 -6.87
C ASP A 333 -22.02 -31.99 -7.42
N HIS A 334 -22.35 -30.72 -7.66
CA HIS A 334 -23.67 -30.33 -8.17
C HIS A 334 -23.83 -30.55 -9.69
N ILE A 335 -22.78 -30.20 -10.47
CA ILE A 335 -22.84 -30.16 -11.94
C ILE A 335 -22.36 -31.47 -12.57
N HIS A 336 -21.43 -32.18 -11.94
CA HIS A 336 -20.70 -33.29 -12.55
C HIS A 336 -20.81 -34.63 -11.83
N ALA A 337 -21.54 -34.72 -10.71
CA ALA A 337 -21.63 -35.97 -9.94
C ALA A 337 -21.92 -37.21 -10.84
N TRP A 338 -22.89 -37.11 -11.75
CA TRP A 338 -23.22 -38.20 -12.68
C TRP A 338 -22.09 -38.44 -13.70
N ARG A 339 -21.35 -37.41 -14.16
CA ARG A 339 -20.25 -37.55 -15.12
C ARG A 339 -19.07 -38.28 -14.50
N VAL A 340 -18.73 -37.94 -13.23
CA VAL A 340 -17.67 -38.61 -12.50
C VAL A 340 -18.06 -40.08 -12.27
N GLN A 341 -19.30 -40.37 -11.91
CA GLN A 341 -19.79 -41.75 -11.80
C GLN A 341 -19.61 -42.54 -13.08
N MET A 342 -19.96 -41.95 -14.22
CA MET A 342 -19.78 -42.61 -15.56
C MET A 342 -18.30 -42.85 -15.86
N LEU A 343 -17.40 -41.97 -15.46
CA LEU A 343 -15.97 -42.10 -15.72
C LEU A 343 -15.28 -43.08 -14.76
N THR A 344 -15.74 -43.15 -13.51
CA THR A 344 -15.13 -44.03 -12.47
C THR A 344 -15.72 -45.43 -12.45
N GLY A 345 -16.80 -45.69 -13.20
CA GLY A 345 -17.52 -46.98 -13.18
C GLY A 345 -18.14 -47.34 -11.81
N THR A 346 -18.14 -46.38 -10.87
CA THR A 346 -18.68 -46.59 -9.53
C THR A 346 -20.16 -46.27 -9.53
N THR A 347 -20.99 -47.30 -9.57
CA THR A 347 -22.41 -47.13 -9.24
C THR A 347 -22.60 -46.73 -7.82
N ALA A 348 -23.19 -45.56 -7.57
CA ALA A 348 -23.53 -45.12 -6.23
C ALA A 348 -24.48 -46.17 -5.63
N GLN A 349 -23.99 -46.90 -4.61
CA GLN A 349 -24.89 -47.58 -3.69
C GLN A 349 -25.70 -46.51 -2.97
N ALA A 350 -26.99 -46.45 -3.30
CA ALA A 350 -27.94 -45.60 -2.59
C ALA A 350 -27.88 -45.91 -1.12
N ALA A 351 -27.37 -44.94 -0.32
CA ALA A 351 -27.58 -44.96 1.12
C ALA A 351 -29.09 -44.68 1.33
N ARG A 352 -29.79 -45.70 1.76
CA ARG A 352 -31.13 -45.63 2.35
C ARG A 352 -31.04 -44.99 3.75
#